data_7c41228cdcc805949f6d64013dc416eb
#
_entry.id   7c41228cdcc805949f6d64013dc416eb
#
_cell.length_a   1.000
_cell.length_b   1.000
_cell.length_c   1.000
_cell.angle_alpha   90.00
_cell.angle_beta   90.00
_cell.angle_gamma   90.00
#
_symmetry.space_group_name_H-M   'P 1'
#
loop_
_entity.id
_entity.type
_entity.pdbx_description
1 polymer ?
#
loop_
_entity_poly.entity_id
_entity_poly.type
_entity_poly.pdbx_seq_one_letter_code
_entity_poly.pdbx_strand_id
1 'polypeptide(L)'
;MMKHYKIIIVSIIALLGLRVCLSNEKKKETSVLKIPAKAVEIAVTTDFTHTVAVNPKIFGVNIGFAFQRALDKDSGFVQLLRAMHPVSLRFPGGTVANWYHPDIPGYGYKSNEIIPSLGGLYHLQSKQTENILFNFIRLCKSVSCGAVFCANLLTGTTEETLFVLDKLVENNIPILGVELGNEFCLIPYRKQFPDALTYIDKIKSTALAIRKKYPTLRIAVISGDAVAPDDNSARSKFMRNWSLDLSKEKFFDAYVWHFYAGCTNCDQNKFFDSVYVANLKQMAPYNTNKLYTTGADYVQLYGKERKLWITEWNISNEEYLGNTFVQGAYVSESFLNMIEINATYNDYIEISNLHAMDGMINTYNGKQSPVLSIGNDYATVQYFAFKFLASTLMQGAQRGSVQLKSFNNAIPKDVICQAFTNKEKTKTYLHFINRSGKNTTLYLPAAAKNYTLKAIEADVPYATAGKTMYEKNYPNKVTPVRYKEATVKNNQILLPPYAFGYVEY
;
A
#
# COMPACT_ATOMS: atom_id res chain seq x y z
N MET A 1 -50.77 -28.07 -11.43
CA MET A 1 -51.97 -27.62 -10.68
C MET A 1 -51.74 -26.17 -10.25
N MET A 2 -52.53 -25.31 -10.86
CA MET A 2 -52.62 -23.85 -10.59
C MET A 2 -53.31 -23.57 -9.25
N LYS A 3 -53.01 -22.42 -8.62
CA LYS A 3 -53.92 -21.48 -7.96
C LYS A 3 -53.03 -20.40 -7.29
N HIS A 4 -52.90 -19.23 -7.81
CA HIS A 4 -53.73 -18.00 -7.78
C HIS A 4 -54.35 -17.68 -6.43
N TYR A 5 -54.04 -16.46 -5.91
CA TYR A 5 -54.93 -15.43 -5.38
C TYR A 5 -54.06 -14.23 -4.96
N LYS A 6 -54.08 -13.12 -5.68
CA LYS A 6 -54.96 -11.94 -5.73
C LYS A 6 -54.86 -11.00 -4.53
N ILE A 7 -54.27 -9.90 -4.82
CA ILE A 7 -54.50 -8.47 -4.57
C ILE A 7 -55.79 -8.16 -3.78
N ILE A 8 -55.65 -7.34 -2.74
CA ILE A 8 -56.68 -6.35 -2.38
C ILE A 8 -56.03 -5.01 -2.01
N ILE A 9 -56.34 -4.00 -2.82
CA ILE A 9 -56.19 -2.58 -2.54
C ILE A 9 -57.51 -2.14 -1.88
N VAL A 10 -57.46 -1.37 -0.79
CA VAL A 10 -58.52 -0.44 -0.45
C VAL A 10 -57.92 0.81 0.15
N SER A 11 -58.22 1.88 -0.53
CA SER A 11 -57.95 3.26 -0.19
C SER A 11 -59.13 3.83 0.66
N ILE A 12 -58.90 5.04 1.18
CA ILE A 12 -59.82 6.17 1.26
C ILE A 12 -60.29 6.64 2.67
N ILE A 13 -59.95 7.87 2.91
CA ILE A 13 -60.59 9.14 3.27
C ILE A 13 -60.68 9.38 4.79
N ALA A 14 -60.13 10.40 5.26
CA ALA A 14 -60.19 11.88 5.25
C ALA A 14 -61.10 12.44 6.36
N LEU A 15 -60.54 13.44 7.03
CA LEU A 15 -61.15 14.72 7.42
C LEU A 15 -61.33 15.06 8.92
N LEU A 16 -60.88 16.28 9.18
CA LEU A 16 -61.21 17.23 10.25
C LEU A 16 -60.39 17.04 11.56
N GLY A 17 -59.45 17.87 11.88
CA GLY A 17 -59.55 19.31 12.04
C GLY A 17 -59.62 19.66 13.50
N LEU A 18 -58.40 19.83 14.14
CA LEU A 18 -58.31 20.67 15.33
C LEU A 18 -56.98 21.44 15.27
N ARG A 19 -57.08 22.74 15.03
CA ARG A 19 -56.02 23.71 15.28
C ARG A 19 -55.79 23.78 16.78
N VAL A 20 -54.61 23.29 17.19
CA VAL A 20 -54.04 23.74 18.46
C VAL A 20 -52.80 24.54 18.10
N CYS A 21 -52.89 25.84 18.25
CA CYS A 21 -51.74 26.73 18.29
C CYS A 21 -50.86 26.35 19.47
N LEU A 22 -49.79 25.60 19.20
CA LEU A 22 -48.68 25.53 20.11
C LEU A 22 -47.56 26.37 19.52
N SER A 23 -47.25 27.43 20.21
CA SER A 23 -46.15 28.33 19.97
C SER A 23 -44.85 27.54 19.76
N ASN A 24 -44.32 27.59 18.54
CA ASN A 24 -42.95 27.19 18.26
C ASN A 24 -41.99 28.19 18.91
N GLU A 25 -41.65 27.97 20.15
CA GLU A 25 -40.39 28.46 20.69
C GLU A 25 -39.27 27.78 19.88
N LYS A 26 -38.77 28.46 18.88
CA LYS A 26 -37.46 28.18 18.29
C LYS A 26 -36.46 28.28 19.46
N LYS A 27 -36.05 27.14 20.02
CA LYS A 27 -34.81 27.06 20.75
C LYS A 27 -33.73 27.57 19.79
N LYS A 28 -33.29 28.80 20.01
CA LYS A 28 -32.02 29.28 19.52
C LYS A 28 -30.98 28.29 20.07
N GLU A 29 -30.53 27.37 19.21
CA GLU A 29 -29.24 26.74 19.42
C GLU A 29 -28.24 27.90 19.47
N THR A 30 -27.87 28.29 20.65
CA THR A 30 -26.65 29.08 20.87
C THR A 30 -25.53 28.19 20.34
N SER A 31 -25.10 28.49 19.10
CA SER A 31 -23.82 27.98 18.60
C SER A 31 -22.78 28.51 19.56
N VAL A 32 -22.39 27.67 20.51
CA VAL A 32 -21.17 27.87 21.28
C VAL A 32 -20.08 27.92 20.24
N LEU A 33 -19.60 29.10 19.93
CA LEU A 33 -18.38 29.32 19.15
C LEU A 33 -17.31 28.49 19.86
N LYS A 34 -17.07 27.28 19.36
CA LYS A 34 -15.92 26.48 19.76
C LYS A 34 -14.71 27.35 19.41
N ILE A 35 -14.10 27.97 20.41
CA ILE A 35 -12.81 28.60 20.26
C ILE A 35 -11.90 27.51 19.67
N PRO A 36 -11.34 27.69 18.45
CA PRO A 36 -10.47 26.67 17.86
C PRO A 36 -9.38 26.37 18.88
N ALA A 37 -9.20 25.11 19.24
CA ALA A 37 -8.09 24.71 20.08
C ALA A 37 -6.82 25.28 19.47
N LYS A 38 -6.01 26.00 20.27
CA LYS A 38 -4.80 26.67 19.80
C LYS A 38 -3.96 25.67 18.98
N ALA A 39 -3.64 26.03 17.74
CA ALA A 39 -2.86 25.17 16.88
C ALA A 39 -1.50 24.86 17.53
N VAL A 40 -1.01 23.63 17.32
CA VAL A 40 0.37 23.30 17.72
C VAL A 40 1.31 23.99 16.74
N GLU A 41 2.28 24.74 17.25
CA GLU A 41 3.22 25.53 16.43
C GLU A 41 4.59 24.85 16.44
N ILE A 42 5.12 24.53 15.26
CA ILE A 42 6.37 23.76 15.09
C ILE A 42 7.27 24.45 14.09
N ALA A 43 8.47 24.85 14.54
CA ALA A 43 9.54 25.25 13.63
C ALA A 43 10.20 24.01 13.01
N VAL A 44 10.40 24.06 11.70
CA VAL A 44 11.07 23.02 10.91
C VAL A 44 12.43 23.56 10.46
N THR A 45 13.50 22.83 10.76
CA THR A 45 14.84 23.11 10.24
C THR A 45 15.32 21.90 9.44
N THR A 46 15.87 22.13 8.25
CA THR A 46 16.40 21.08 7.37
C THR A 46 17.90 21.27 7.15
N ASP A 47 18.63 20.15 7.10
CA ASP A 47 20.05 20.16 6.81
C ASP A 47 20.40 19.08 5.78
N PHE A 48 21.10 19.47 4.71
CA PHE A 48 21.52 18.65 3.59
C PHE A 48 23.04 18.57 3.44
N THR A 49 23.82 18.89 4.50
CA THR A 49 25.28 18.71 4.50
C THR A 49 25.66 17.25 4.37
N HIS A 50 24.92 16.37 5.05
CA HIS A 50 25.06 14.92 4.96
C HIS A 50 23.77 14.32 4.43
N THR A 51 23.82 13.76 3.24
CA THR A 51 22.63 13.19 2.59
C THR A 51 22.81 11.72 2.27
N VAL A 52 21.70 10.98 2.26
CA VAL A 52 21.65 9.57 1.86
C VAL A 52 20.70 9.45 0.66
N ALA A 53 21.15 8.76 -0.38
CA ALA A 53 20.33 8.53 -1.56
C ALA A 53 19.08 7.71 -1.20
N VAL A 54 17.95 8.06 -1.79
CA VAL A 54 16.72 7.27 -1.67
C VAL A 54 16.76 6.15 -2.69
N ASN A 55 16.56 4.90 -2.25
CA ASN A 55 16.43 3.77 -3.14
C ASN A 55 15.06 3.81 -3.87
N PRO A 56 15.02 4.05 -5.19
CA PRO A 56 13.75 4.16 -5.89
C PRO A 56 13.00 2.83 -6.04
N LYS A 57 13.68 1.68 -5.90
CA LYS A 57 13.07 0.36 -6.09
C LYS A 57 12.04 -0.01 -5.00
N ILE A 58 11.94 0.79 -3.94
CA ILE A 58 10.88 0.61 -2.93
C ILE A 58 9.51 1.11 -3.41
N PHE A 59 9.44 1.90 -4.48
CA PHE A 59 8.18 2.41 -5.03
C PHE A 59 7.59 1.48 -6.09
N GLY A 60 7.38 0.23 -5.73
CA GLY A 60 6.69 -0.77 -6.55
C GLY A 60 5.24 -1.00 -6.09
N VAL A 61 4.46 -1.66 -6.94
CA VAL A 61 3.06 -2.00 -6.70
C VAL A 61 2.80 -3.46 -7.05
N ASN A 62 2.09 -4.17 -6.19
CA ASN A 62 1.57 -5.50 -6.49
C ASN A 62 0.29 -5.37 -7.30
N ILE A 63 0.18 -6.06 -8.43
CA ILE A 63 -1.00 -5.97 -9.29
C ILE A 63 -2.23 -6.71 -8.76
N GLY A 64 -2.07 -7.66 -7.83
CA GLY A 64 -3.17 -8.43 -7.27
C GLY A 64 -4.02 -9.12 -8.33
N PHE A 65 -5.33 -8.94 -8.28
CA PHE A 65 -6.30 -9.49 -9.23
C PHE A 65 -6.69 -8.51 -10.35
N ALA A 66 -5.87 -7.50 -10.60
CA ALA A 66 -6.23 -6.38 -11.47
C ALA A 66 -6.57 -6.79 -12.91
N PHE A 67 -5.98 -7.88 -13.44
CA PHE A 67 -6.23 -8.34 -14.81
C PHE A 67 -7.50 -9.18 -15.01
N GLN A 68 -8.44 -9.16 -14.09
CA GLN A 68 -9.80 -9.66 -14.38
C GLN A 68 -10.46 -8.88 -15.53
N ARG A 69 -9.98 -7.70 -15.82
CA ARG A 69 -10.33 -6.86 -16.98
C ARG A 69 -9.08 -6.42 -17.74
N ALA A 70 -9.24 -6.01 -18.98
CA ALA A 70 -8.12 -5.56 -19.84
C ALA A 70 -7.67 -4.13 -19.45
N LEU A 71 -7.02 -3.98 -18.30
CA LEU A 71 -6.59 -2.69 -17.75
C LEU A 71 -5.60 -1.93 -18.65
N ASP A 72 -4.81 -2.65 -19.43
CA ASP A 72 -3.90 -2.08 -20.43
C ASP A 72 -4.61 -1.30 -21.54
N LYS A 73 -5.90 -1.55 -21.75
CA LYS A 73 -6.78 -0.87 -22.72
C LYS A 73 -7.65 0.22 -22.08
N ASP A 74 -7.65 0.34 -20.78
CA ASP A 74 -8.41 1.35 -20.04
C ASP A 74 -7.57 2.63 -19.90
N SER A 75 -7.86 3.63 -20.72
CA SER A 75 -7.08 4.87 -20.79
C SER A 75 -7.10 5.67 -19.48
N GLY A 76 -8.23 5.67 -18.76
CA GLY A 76 -8.37 6.36 -17.47
C GLY A 76 -7.49 5.70 -16.40
N PHE A 77 -7.56 4.37 -16.33
CA PHE A 77 -6.70 3.59 -15.44
C PHE A 77 -5.20 3.78 -15.74
N VAL A 78 -4.80 3.65 -17.01
CA VAL A 78 -3.41 3.84 -17.44
C VAL A 78 -2.90 5.24 -17.12
N GLN A 79 -3.74 6.26 -17.29
CA GLN A 79 -3.36 7.65 -16.99
C GLN A 79 -3.14 7.86 -15.47
N LEU A 80 -4.01 7.32 -14.62
CA LEU A 80 -3.81 7.37 -13.17
C LEU A 80 -2.57 6.59 -12.74
N LEU A 81 -2.37 5.39 -13.26
CA LEU A 81 -1.21 4.56 -12.93
C LEU A 81 0.10 5.22 -13.38
N ARG A 82 0.14 5.81 -14.59
CA ARG A 82 1.29 6.56 -15.06
C ARG A 82 1.62 7.75 -14.15
N ALA A 83 0.59 8.46 -13.68
CA ALA A 83 0.75 9.60 -12.76
C ALA A 83 1.22 9.21 -11.35
N MET A 84 1.17 7.92 -10.99
CA MET A 84 1.79 7.41 -9.76
C MET A 84 3.30 7.21 -9.89
N HIS A 85 3.81 7.01 -11.12
CA HIS A 85 5.21 6.69 -11.37
C HIS A 85 5.70 5.44 -10.60
N PRO A 86 5.05 4.25 -10.70
CA PRO A 86 5.58 3.06 -10.06
C PRO A 86 6.90 2.66 -10.73
N VAL A 87 7.90 2.27 -9.92
CA VAL A 87 9.17 1.77 -10.47
C VAL A 87 9.00 0.35 -11.02
N SER A 88 8.14 -0.43 -10.42
CA SER A 88 7.84 -1.81 -10.83
C SER A 88 6.41 -2.20 -10.51
N LEU A 89 5.92 -3.18 -11.28
CA LEU A 89 4.72 -3.94 -10.98
C LEU A 89 5.11 -5.38 -10.68
N ARG A 90 4.59 -5.95 -9.58
CA ARG A 90 4.81 -7.36 -9.23
C ARG A 90 3.76 -8.23 -9.92
N PHE A 91 4.21 -9.16 -10.78
CA PHE A 91 3.42 -10.01 -11.66
C PHE A 91 3.67 -11.50 -11.38
N PRO A 92 2.66 -12.36 -11.52
CA PRO A 92 1.24 -12.09 -11.74
C PRO A 92 0.47 -11.62 -10.50
N GLY A 93 1.12 -11.40 -9.40
CA GLY A 93 0.56 -11.00 -8.11
C GLY A 93 0.81 -12.06 -7.04
N GLY A 94 0.15 -11.97 -5.89
CA GLY A 94 0.35 -12.83 -4.73
C GLY A 94 0.01 -14.31 -4.96
N THR A 95 -0.97 -14.83 -4.22
CA THR A 95 -1.42 -16.23 -4.27
C THR A 95 -1.71 -16.73 -5.69
N VAL A 96 -2.18 -15.88 -6.60
CA VAL A 96 -2.43 -16.21 -8.01
C VAL A 96 -1.19 -16.70 -8.75
N ALA A 97 0.00 -16.26 -8.35
CA ALA A 97 1.26 -16.65 -8.97
C ALA A 97 1.52 -18.16 -8.89
N ASN A 98 1.03 -18.82 -7.83
CA ASN A 98 1.30 -20.22 -7.55
C ASN A 98 0.63 -21.20 -8.54
N TRP A 99 -0.30 -20.73 -9.38
CA TRP A 99 -1.00 -21.54 -10.39
C TRP A 99 -0.97 -20.92 -11.79
N TYR A 100 -0.20 -19.86 -11.96
CA TYR A 100 -0.10 -19.15 -13.22
C TYR A 100 0.71 -19.96 -14.26
N HIS A 101 0.13 -20.19 -15.45
CA HIS A 101 0.78 -20.79 -16.62
C HIS A 101 0.74 -19.83 -17.80
N PRO A 102 1.88 -19.51 -18.42
CA PRO A 102 1.95 -18.50 -19.48
C PRO A 102 1.39 -18.94 -20.83
N ASP A 103 1.20 -20.23 -21.05
CA ASP A 103 0.66 -20.83 -22.26
C ASP A 103 -0.87 -20.94 -22.27
N ILE A 104 -1.53 -20.66 -21.15
CA ILE A 104 -2.98 -20.76 -20.97
C ILE A 104 -3.61 -19.35 -20.96
N PRO A 105 -4.76 -19.15 -21.65
CA PRO A 105 -5.47 -17.86 -21.65
C PRO A 105 -5.86 -17.36 -20.24
N GLY A 106 -6.07 -16.07 -20.12
CA GLY A 106 -6.43 -15.43 -18.85
C GLY A 106 -5.31 -15.55 -17.83
N TYR A 107 -5.64 -15.89 -16.59
CA TYR A 107 -4.66 -16.16 -15.52
C TYR A 107 -3.94 -17.52 -15.67
N GLY A 108 -4.20 -18.27 -16.71
CA GLY A 108 -3.49 -19.51 -16.97
C GLY A 108 -3.83 -20.66 -16.01
N TYR A 109 -4.96 -20.62 -15.31
CA TYR A 109 -5.25 -21.59 -14.27
C TYR A 109 -5.78 -22.93 -14.83
N LYS A 110 -5.30 -24.02 -14.26
CA LYS A 110 -5.86 -25.35 -14.39
C LYS A 110 -6.64 -25.71 -13.12
N SER A 111 -7.92 -26.04 -13.26
CA SER A 111 -8.82 -26.26 -12.11
C SER A 111 -8.38 -27.39 -11.19
N ASN A 112 -7.73 -28.42 -11.75
CA ASN A 112 -7.24 -29.59 -11.02
C ASN A 112 -5.95 -29.34 -10.21
N GLU A 113 -5.30 -28.22 -10.42
CA GLU A 113 -4.06 -27.86 -9.72
C GLU A 113 -4.32 -27.00 -8.48
N ILE A 114 -5.43 -26.25 -8.46
CA ILE A 114 -5.73 -25.32 -7.36
C ILE A 114 -6.08 -26.07 -6.08
N ILE A 115 -5.40 -25.77 -4.99
CA ILE A 115 -5.67 -26.37 -3.67
C ILE A 115 -7.15 -26.10 -3.30
N PRO A 116 -7.92 -27.13 -2.87
CA PRO A 116 -9.37 -26.97 -2.61
C PRO A 116 -9.74 -25.84 -1.67
N SER A 117 -8.93 -25.56 -0.64
CA SER A 117 -9.14 -24.44 0.29
C SER A 117 -9.02 -23.06 -0.36
N LEU A 118 -8.42 -22.99 -1.55
CA LEU A 118 -8.22 -21.78 -2.34
C LEU A 118 -8.97 -21.85 -3.68
N GLY A 119 -9.85 -22.83 -3.86
CA GLY A 119 -10.60 -23.09 -5.10
C GLY A 119 -11.43 -21.92 -5.61
N GLY A 120 -11.78 -20.96 -4.73
CA GLY A 120 -12.43 -19.70 -5.12
C GLY A 120 -11.61 -18.86 -6.11
N LEU A 121 -10.30 -19.04 -6.17
CA LEU A 121 -9.43 -18.33 -7.11
C LEU A 121 -9.70 -18.72 -8.57
N TYR A 122 -10.15 -19.94 -8.82
CA TYR A 122 -10.47 -20.37 -10.18
C TYR A 122 -11.60 -19.54 -10.80
N HIS A 123 -12.55 -19.07 -10.00
CA HIS A 123 -13.63 -18.19 -10.46
C HIS A 123 -13.13 -16.77 -10.86
N LEU A 124 -11.91 -16.43 -10.46
CA LEU A 124 -11.26 -15.18 -10.84
C LEU A 124 -10.56 -15.27 -12.20
N GLN A 125 -10.57 -16.45 -12.85
CA GLN A 125 -10.01 -16.59 -14.17
C GLN A 125 -10.68 -15.63 -15.14
N SER A 126 -9.87 -14.82 -15.80
CA SER A 126 -10.34 -13.84 -16.78
C SER A 126 -11.05 -14.55 -17.94
N LYS A 127 -12.12 -13.94 -18.44
CA LYS A 127 -12.76 -14.34 -19.70
C LYS A 127 -11.95 -13.90 -20.94
N GLN A 128 -10.77 -13.33 -20.75
CA GLN A 128 -9.88 -12.92 -21.84
C GLN A 128 -9.35 -14.15 -22.58
N THR A 129 -9.26 -14.02 -23.90
CA THR A 129 -8.69 -15.06 -24.77
C THR A 129 -7.18 -15.05 -24.81
N GLU A 130 -6.56 -13.92 -24.42
CA GLU A 130 -5.11 -13.75 -24.34
C GLU A 130 -4.64 -14.02 -22.90
N ASN A 131 -3.41 -14.53 -22.74
CA ASN A 131 -2.81 -14.67 -21.43
C ASN A 131 -2.48 -13.29 -20.84
N ILE A 132 -2.65 -13.11 -19.53
CA ILE A 132 -2.45 -11.84 -18.83
C ILE A 132 -1.00 -11.32 -18.93
N LEU A 133 -0.02 -12.14 -19.28
CA LEU A 133 1.37 -11.70 -19.52
C LEU A 133 1.43 -10.60 -20.59
N PHE A 134 0.66 -10.73 -21.65
CA PHE A 134 0.68 -9.75 -22.74
C PHE A 134 -0.03 -8.44 -22.34
N ASN A 135 -1.10 -8.53 -21.54
CA ASN A 135 -1.72 -7.36 -20.92
C ASN A 135 -0.72 -6.64 -19.99
N PHE A 136 0.01 -7.40 -19.17
CA PHE A 136 1.02 -6.89 -18.26
C PHE A 136 2.15 -6.18 -19.01
N ILE A 137 2.70 -6.80 -20.05
CA ILE A 137 3.75 -6.21 -20.90
C ILE A 137 3.30 -4.88 -21.48
N ARG A 138 2.09 -4.82 -22.07
CA ARG A 138 1.54 -3.57 -22.61
C ARG A 138 1.34 -2.51 -21.53
N LEU A 139 0.88 -2.92 -20.36
CA LEU A 139 0.72 -2.00 -19.23
C LEU A 139 2.08 -1.43 -18.78
N CYS A 140 3.09 -2.27 -18.58
CA CYS A 140 4.44 -1.81 -18.23
C CYS A 140 4.99 -0.81 -19.25
N LYS A 141 4.84 -1.08 -20.56
CA LYS A 141 5.23 -0.15 -21.63
C LYS A 141 4.46 1.18 -21.53
N SER A 142 3.16 1.11 -21.30
CA SER A 142 2.29 2.30 -21.23
C SER A 142 2.63 3.21 -20.05
N VAL A 143 3.10 2.66 -18.93
CA VAL A 143 3.45 3.44 -17.73
C VAL A 143 4.94 3.60 -17.51
N SER A 144 5.77 2.99 -18.37
CA SER A 144 7.24 3.05 -18.32
C SER A 144 7.82 2.51 -17.00
N CYS A 145 7.37 1.33 -16.57
CA CYS A 145 7.85 0.69 -15.34
C CYS A 145 8.47 -0.69 -15.62
N GLY A 146 9.22 -1.22 -14.65
CA GLY A 146 9.77 -2.57 -14.66
C GLY A 146 8.84 -3.62 -14.06
N ALA A 147 9.35 -4.84 -13.97
CA ALA A 147 8.67 -6.00 -13.41
C ALA A 147 9.44 -6.59 -12.22
N VAL A 148 8.69 -7.04 -11.21
CA VAL A 148 9.09 -8.08 -10.26
C VAL A 148 8.27 -9.30 -10.61
N PHE A 149 8.92 -10.40 -11.01
CA PHE A 149 8.22 -11.60 -11.44
C PHE A 149 8.17 -12.62 -10.30
N CYS A 150 6.98 -13.07 -9.93
CA CYS A 150 6.76 -14.16 -8.98
C CYS A 150 6.49 -15.45 -9.76
N ALA A 151 7.45 -16.37 -9.77
CA ALA A 151 7.40 -17.61 -10.55
C ALA A 151 6.46 -18.65 -9.91
N ASN A 152 5.69 -19.36 -10.73
CA ASN A 152 4.93 -20.53 -10.28
C ASN A 152 5.87 -21.72 -10.06
N LEU A 153 6.27 -21.94 -8.82
CA LEU A 153 7.08 -23.12 -8.45
C LEU A 153 6.28 -24.20 -7.69
N LEU A 154 4.96 -24.00 -7.58
CA LEU A 154 4.06 -25.01 -7.03
C LEU A 154 3.71 -26.06 -8.09
N THR A 155 3.19 -25.61 -9.22
CA THR A 155 2.67 -26.47 -10.31
C THR A 155 3.37 -26.21 -11.65
N GLY A 156 4.06 -25.08 -11.81
CA GLY A 156 4.77 -24.70 -13.03
C GLY A 156 6.14 -25.33 -13.16
N THR A 157 6.77 -25.07 -14.31
CA THR A 157 8.09 -25.60 -14.70
C THR A 157 9.16 -24.52 -14.78
N THR A 158 10.42 -24.94 -14.85
CA THR A 158 11.56 -24.04 -15.11
C THR A 158 11.43 -23.38 -16.49
N GLU A 159 10.96 -24.12 -17.49
CA GLU A 159 10.76 -23.66 -18.86
C GLU A 159 9.73 -22.55 -18.94
N GLU A 160 8.60 -22.69 -18.22
CA GLU A 160 7.57 -21.65 -18.11
C GLU A 160 8.13 -20.38 -17.46
N THR A 161 8.92 -20.54 -16.39
CA THR A 161 9.60 -19.42 -15.74
C THR A 161 10.53 -18.69 -16.71
N LEU A 162 11.38 -19.43 -17.44
CA LEU A 162 12.29 -18.85 -18.44
C LEU A 162 11.53 -18.20 -19.61
N PHE A 163 10.43 -18.81 -20.04
CA PHE A 163 9.56 -18.24 -21.09
C PHE A 163 9.04 -16.85 -20.70
N VAL A 164 8.55 -16.67 -19.47
CA VAL A 164 8.07 -15.36 -19.01
C VAL A 164 9.21 -14.35 -19.01
N LEU A 165 10.39 -14.72 -18.49
CA LEU A 165 11.56 -13.86 -18.49
C LEU A 165 12.00 -13.46 -19.90
N ASP A 166 12.01 -14.42 -20.83
CA ASP A 166 12.31 -14.17 -22.26
C ASP A 166 11.33 -13.13 -22.83
N LYS A 167 10.03 -13.30 -22.59
CA LYS A 167 9.01 -12.36 -23.09
C LYS A 167 9.15 -10.97 -22.50
N LEU A 168 9.53 -10.84 -21.24
CA LEU A 168 9.81 -9.53 -20.65
C LEU A 168 11.04 -8.88 -21.30
N VAL A 169 12.12 -9.63 -21.47
CA VAL A 169 13.37 -9.14 -22.13
C VAL A 169 13.12 -8.77 -23.58
N GLU A 170 12.49 -9.64 -24.39
CA GLU A 170 12.12 -9.40 -25.79
C GLU A 170 11.31 -8.10 -25.96
N ASN A 171 10.54 -7.75 -24.97
CA ASN A 171 9.70 -6.55 -24.96
C ASN A 171 10.35 -5.33 -24.29
N ASN A 172 11.63 -5.42 -23.92
CA ASN A 172 12.40 -4.37 -23.24
C ASN A 172 11.77 -3.92 -21.90
N ILE A 173 11.16 -4.84 -21.16
CA ILE A 173 10.68 -4.57 -19.80
C ILE A 173 11.83 -4.80 -18.84
N PRO A 174 12.27 -3.79 -18.06
CA PRO A 174 13.28 -3.98 -17.03
C PRO A 174 12.78 -4.98 -15.97
N ILE A 175 13.57 -6.02 -15.70
CA ILE A 175 13.25 -7.02 -14.67
C ILE A 175 14.08 -6.68 -13.44
N LEU A 176 13.42 -6.20 -12.38
CA LEU A 176 14.09 -5.85 -11.11
C LEU A 176 14.52 -7.10 -10.37
N GLY A 177 13.75 -8.18 -10.51
CA GLY A 177 14.08 -9.47 -9.94
C GLY A 177 12.97 -10.51 -10.08
N VAL A 178 13.31 -11.73 -9.62
CA VAL A 178 12.43 -12.91 -9.65
C VAL A 178 12.27 -13.45 -8.24
N GLU A 179 11.04 -13.66 -7.82
CA GLU A 179 10.68 -14.39 -6.62
C GLU A 179 10.40 -15.86 -6.96
N LEU A 180 10.97 -16.77 -6.19
CA LEU A 180 10.79 -18.20 -6.39
C LEU A 180 9.58 -18.72 -5.59
N GLY A 181 8.37 -18.37 -6.08
CA GLY A 181 7.07 -18.74 -5.51
C GLY A 181 6.46 -17.68 -4.59
N ASN A 182 5.27 -17.95 -4.03
CA ASN A 182 4.55 -17.07 -3.12
C ASN A 182 4.10 -17.80 -1.86
N GLU A 183 4.59 -17.38 -0.69
CA GLU A 183 4.10 -17.76 0.65
C GLU A 183 4.07 -19.27 0.96
N PHE A 184 4.96 -20.06 0.41
CA PHE A 184 4.96 -21.53 0.60
C PHE A 184 5.24 -21.98 2.04
N CYS A 185 5.73 -21.09 2.89
CA CYS A 185 5.87 -21.34 4.33
C CYS A 185 4.54 -21.35 5.09
N LEU A 186 3.42 -20.93 4.46
CA LEU A 186 2.11 -20.88 5.08
C LEU A 186 1.41 -22.23 5.13
N ILE A 187 0.43 -22.34 6.04
CA ILE A 187 -0.33 -23.59 6.31
C ILE A 187 -0.94 -24.23 5.06
N PRO A 188 -1.56 -23.51 4.10
CA PRO A 188 -2.17 -24.12 2.93
C PRO A 188 -1.21 -24.96 2.07
N TYR A 189 0.09 -24.64 2.11
CA TYR A 189 1.12 -25.29 1.29
C TYR A 189 1.93 -26.37 2.02
N ARG A 190 1.63 -26.63 3.29
CA ARG A 190 2.41 -27.57 4.13
C ARG A 190 2.40 -29.03 3.64
N LYS A 191 1.40 -29.41 2.85
CA LYS A 191 1.38 -30.73 2.22
C LYS A 191 2.46 -30.84 1.13
N GLN A 192 2.68 -29.78 0.37
CA GLN A 192 3.66 -29.69 -0.71
C GLN A 192 5.06 -29.33 -0.18
N PHE A 193 5.10 -28.46 0.80
CA PHE A 193 6.32 -27.95 1.43
C PHE A 193 6.25 -28.14 2.95
N PRO A 194 6.47 -29.36 3.45
CA PRO A 194 6.46 -29.64 4.89
C PRO A 194 7.57 -28.94 5.65
N ASP A 195 8.65 -28.56 4.96
CA ASP A 195 9.81 -27.87 5.49
C ASP A 195 10.52 -27.05 4.39
N ALA A 196 11.54 -26.30 4.79
CA ALA A 196 12.33 -25.50 3.88
C ALA A 196 13.23 -26.33 2.96
N LEU A 197 13.65 -27.51 3.37
CA LEU A 197 14.52 -28.39 2.55
C LEU A 197 13.77 -28.85 1.31
N THR A 198 12.52 -29.27 1.47
CA THR A 198 11.63 -29.63 0.34
C THR A 198 11.42 -28.44 -0.60
N TYR A 199 11.25 -27.23 -0.07
CA TYR A 199 11.17 -26.01 -0.87
C TYR A 199 12.49 -25.73 -1.62
N ILE A 200 13.64 -25.79 -0.92
CA ILE A 200 14.97 -25.59 -1.49
C ILE A 200 15.22 -26.53 -2.64
N ASP A 201 14.97 -27.84 -2.48
CA ASP A 201 15.13 -28.85 -3.53
C ASP A 201 14.31 -28.54 -4.77
N LYS A 202 13.07 -28.10 -4.56
CA LYS A 202 12.17 -27.74 -5.67
C LYS A 202 12.65 -26.52 -6.45
N ILE A 203 13.16 -25.50 -5.78
CA ILE A 203 13.46 -24.19 -6.43
C ILE A 203 14.88 -24.08 -6.96
N LYS A 204 15.83 -24.85 -6.43
CA LYS A 204 17.27 -24.69 -6.69
C LYS A 204 17.62 -24.87 -8.17
N SER A 205 17.05 -25.87 -8.83
CA SER A 205 17.27 -26.11 -10.26
C SER A 205 16.81 -24.92 -11.11
N THR A 206 15.63 -24.35 -10.82
CA THR A 206 15.10 -23.16 -11.52
C THR A 206 15.99 -21.94 -11.25
N ALA A 207 16.43 -21.73 -10.01
CA ALA A 207 17.35 -20.64 -9.68
C ALA A 207 18.65 -20.73 -10.50
N LEU A 208 19.24 -21.92 -10.58
CA LEU A 208 20.46 -22.16 -11.35
C LEU A 208 20.24 -21.96 -12.86
N ALA A 209 19.10 -22.40 -13.40
CA ALA A 209 18.74 -22.15 -14.80
C ALA A 209 18.57 -20.66 -15.10
N ILE A 210 17.89 -19.92 -14.21
CA ILE A 210 17.80 -18.45 -14.32
C ILE A 210 19.20 -17.83 -14.28
N ARG A 211 20.02 -18.19 -13.33
CA ARG A 211 21.38 -17.65 -13.18
C ARG A 211 22.27 -17.93 -14.41
N LYS A 212 22.12 -19.11 -15.00
CA LYS A 212 22.83 -19.48 -16.22
C LYS A 212 22.44 -18.60 -17.41
N LYS A 213 21.16 -18.31 -17.57
CA LYS A 213 20.62 -17.52 -18.71
C LYS A 213 20.71 -16.02 -18.48
N TYR A 214 20.48 -15.58 -17.24
CA TYR A 214 20.44 -14.19 -16.79
C TYR A 214 21.38 -13.98 -15.58
N PRO A 215 22.70 -13.91 -15.75
CA PRO A 215 23.67 -13.93 -14.65
C PRO A 215 23.52 -12.81 -13.62
N THR A 216 23.03 -11.65 -14.05
CA THR A 216 22.88 -10.45 -13.21
C THR A 216 21.47 -10.29 -12.63
N LEU A 217 20.52 -11.14 -13.04
CA LEU A 217 19.15 -11.05 -12.56
C LEU A 217 19.09 -11.45 -11.07
N ARG A 218 18.47 -10.58 -10.29
CA ARG A 218 18.31 -10.79 -8.84
C ARG A 218 17.26 -11.87 -8.58
N ILE A 219 17.56 -12.78 -7.66
CA ILE A 219 16.72 -13.91 -7.29
C ILE A 219 16.40 -13.82 -5.80
N ALA A 220 15.12 -13.87 -5.44
CA ALA A 220 14.65 -13.90 -4.07
C ALA A 220 13.92 -15.20 -3.74
N VAL A 221 14.01 -15.63 -2.48
CA VAL A 221 13.35 -16.81 -1.94
C VAL A 221 12.39 -16.41 -0.82
N ILE A 222 11.37 -17.23 -0.58
CA ILE A 222 10.38 -17.01 0.47
C ILE A 222 11.01 -17.29 1.83
N SER A 223 11.11 -16.27 2.69
CA SER A 223 11.51 -16.44 4.08
C SER A 223 10.34 -16.90 4.95
N GLY A 224 10.64 -17.52 6.08
CA GLY A 224 9.67 -17.63 7.16
C GLY A 224 9.41 -16.25 7.78
N ASP A 225 8.22 -16.08 8.38
CA ASP A 225 7.93 -14.85 9.12
C ASP A 225 8.93 -14.62 10.26
N ALA A 226 9.29 -13.38 10.49
CA ALA A 226 9.97 -12.99 11.71
C ALA A 226 9.03 -13.22 12.91
N VAL A 227 9.49 -14.03 13.85
CA VAL A 227 8.73 -14.41 15.05
C VAL A 227 9.53 -14.09 16.31
N ALA A 228 8.83 -13.76 17.40
CA ALA A 228 9.48 -13.43 18.65
C ALA A 228 10.41 -14.60 19.10
N PRO A 229 11.62 -14.32 19.60
CA PRO A 229 12.59 -15.36 19.99
C PRO A 229 12.05 -16.29 21.08
N ASP A 230 11.20 -15.80 21.95
CA ASP A 230 10.59 -16.50 23.08
C ASP A 230 9.27 -17.20 22.72
N ASP A 231 8.72 -16.99 21.51
CA ASP A 231 7.54 -17.69 21.03
C ASP A 231 7.88 -19.13 20.62
N ASN A 232 7.51 -20.06 21.50
CA ASN A 232 7.74 -21.50 21.33
C ASN A 232 6.58 -22.24 20.67
N SER A 233 5.60 -21.54 20.09
CA SER A 233 4.52 -22.16 19.34
C SER A 233 5.03 -23.01 18.17
N ALA A 234 4.27 -24.01 17.76
CA ALA A 234 4.62 -24.84 16.61
C ALA A 234 4.79 -24.03 15.33
N ARG A 235 3.98 -22.97 15.16
CA ARG A 235 4.11 -22.04 14.04
C ARG A 235 5.44 -21.32 14.05
N SER A 236 5.81 -20.74 15.19
CA SER A 236 7.03 -19.95 15.31
C SER A 236 8.28 -20.81 15.19
N LYS A 237 8.28 -22.03 15.72
CA LYS A 237 9.35 -23.02 15.49
C LYS A 237 9.50 -23.35 14.01
N PHE A 238 8.38 -23.59 13.32
CA PHE A 238 8.39 -23.87 11.88
C PHE A 238 8.99 -22.70 11.07
N MET A 239 8.55 -21.45 11.33
CA MET A 239 9.04 -20.27 10.63
C MET A 239 10.53 -20.02 10.87
N ARG A 240 11.01 -20.21 12.12
CA ARG A 240 12.45 -20.11 12.43
C ARG A 240 13.27 -21.17 11.70
N ASN A 241 12.84 -22.44 11.73
CA ASN A 241 13.55 -23.53 11.05
C ASN A 241 13.58 -23.30 9.53
N TRP A 242 12.48 -22.84 8.94
CA TRP A 242 12.42 -22.47 7.54
C TRP A 242 13.49 -21.44 7.17
N SER A 243 13.58 -20.36 7.93
CA SER A 243 14.57 -19.30 7.68
C SER A 243 16.00 -19.77 7.97
N LEU A 244 16.21 -20.61 9.00
CA LEU A 244 17.53 -21.19 9.32
C LEU A 244 18.06 -22.10 8.22
N ASP A 245 17.20 -22.94 7.61
CA ASP A 245 17.64 -23.83 6.53
C ASP A 245 17.95 -23.02 5.26
N LEU A 246 17.12 -22.04 4.92
CA LEU A 246 17.41 -21.13 3.81
C LEU A 246 18.72 -20.36 4.01
N SER A 247 19.05 -19.94 5.21
CA SER A 247 20.27 -19.14 5.48
C SER A 247 21.57 -19.86 5.10
N LYS A 248 21.55 -21.19 5.05
CA LYS A 248 22.69 -22.04 4.66
C LYS A 248 22.94 -22.05 3.15
N GLU A 249 21.92 -21.70 2.35
CA GLU A 249 21.98 -21.72 0.89
C GLU A 249 22.59 -20.42 0.33
N LYS A 250 23.21 -20.50 -0.87
CA LYS A 250 23.91 -19.36 -1.50
C LYS A 250 23.47 -19.04 -2.93
N PHE A 251 22.43 -19.70 -3.43
CA PHE A 251 22.00 -19.54 -4.83
C PHE A 251 21.06 -18.34 -5.05
N PHE A 252 20.70 -17.60 -4.02
CA PHE A 252 19.80 -16.44 -4.07
C PHE A 252 20.45 -15.17 -3.51
N ASP A 253 19.88 -14.02 -3.87
CA ASP A 253 20.41 -12.69 -3.54
C ASP A 253 19.59 -11.97 -2.48
N ALA A 254 18.31 -12.32 -2.36
CA ALA A 254 17.38 -11.67 -1.45
C ALA A 254 16.35 -12.67 -0.89
N TYR A 255 15.69 -12.28 0.16
CA TYR A 255 14.58 -13.03 0.72
C TYR A 255 13.34 -12.14 0.82
N VAL A 256 12.19 -12.77 0.61
CA VAL A 256 10.87 -12.13 0.58
C VAL A 256 10.24 -12.20 1.95
N TRP A 257 9.69 -11.09 2.37
CA TRP A 257 8.82 -10.99 3.53
C TRP A 257 7.56 -10.21 3.17
N HIS A 258 6.39 -10.70 3.60
CA HIS A 258 5.13 -10.01 3.48
C HIS A 258 4.72 -9.41 4.83
N PHE A 259 4.26 -8.16 4.80
CA PHE A 259 3.97 -7.41 6.00
C PHE A 259 2.62 -6.72 5.92
N TYR A 260 1.68 -7.19 6.75
CA TYR A 260 0.37 -6.57 6.89
C TYR A 260 0.16 -6.12 8.33
N ALA A 261 -0.03 -4.81 8.53
CA ALA A 261 -0.37 -4.29 9.84
C ALA A 261 -1.83 -4.62 10.16
N GLY A 262 -2.02 -5.43 11.19
CA GLY A 262 -3.35 -5.75 11.72
C GLY A 262 -3.80 -4.72 12.74
N CYS A 263 -5.09 -4.47 12.76
CA CYS A 263 -5.74 -3.79 13.86
C CYS A 263 -6.08 -4.83 14.93
N THR A 264 -5.24 -4.99 15.96
CA THR A 264 -5.38 -6.04 16.97
C THR A 264 -6.59 -5.88 17.91
N ASN A 265 -7.27 -4.74 17.90
CA ASN A 265 -8.42 -4.44 18.77
C ASN A 265 -9.50 -3.63 18.04
N CYS A 266 -9.63 -3.76 16.72
CA CYS A 266 -10.77 -3.22 16.00
C CYS A 266 -11.99 -4.07 16.32
N ASP A 267 -12.80 -3.64 17.29
CA ASP A 267 -14.15 -4.14 17.40
C ASP A 267 -14.93 -3.69 16.15
N GLN A 268 -15.14 -4.61 15.22
CA GLN A 268 -15.85 -4.41 13.96
C GLN A 268 -17.23 -3.76 14.15
N ASN A 269 -17.78 -3.83 15.35
CA ASN A 269 -19.08 -3.28 15.70
C ASN A 269 -19.02 -1.89 16.37
N LYS A 270 -17.83 -1.37 16.64
CA LYS A 270 -17.62 -0.09 17.35
C LYS A 270 -16.73 0.87 16.59
N PHE A 271 -17.14 1.21 15.38
CA PHE A 271 -16.48 2.26 14.59
C PHE A 271 -16.88 3.65 15.08
N PHE A 272 -16.25 4.10 16.17
CA PHE A 272 -16.34 5.49 16.61
C PHE A 272 -15.00 6.19 16.41
N ASP A 273 -15.02 7.51 16.34
CA ASP A 273 -13.86 8.36 16.14
C ASP A 273 -12.68 8.00 17.05
N SER A 274 -12.98 7.67 18.32
CA SER A 274 -11.99 7.24 19.30
C SER A 274 -11.29 5.92 18.94
N VAL A 275 -11.99 4.99 18.31
CA VAL A 275 -11.43 3.70 17.88
C VAL A 275 -10.49 3.90 16.70
N TYR A 276 -10.85 4.74 15.73
CA TYR A 276 -9.96 5.10 14.62
C TYR A 276 -8.70 5.79 15.10
N VAL A 277 -8.83 6.75 16.02
CA VAL A 277 -7.67 7.44 16.61
C VAL A 277 -6.78 6.48 17.38
N ALA A 278 -7.38 5.57 18.18
CA ALA A 278 -6.63 4.56 18.91
C ALA A 278 -5.88 3.62 17.95
N ASN A 279 -6.53 3.16 16.88
CA ASN A 279 -5.94 2.29 15.86
C ASN A 279 -4.79 2.97 15.14
N LEU A 280 -4.97 4.22 14.70
CA LEU A 280 -3.91 4.99 14.07
C LEU A 280 -2.69 5.15 14.98
N LYS A 281 -2.91 5.40 16.26
CA LYS A 281 -1.84 5.51 17.27
C LYS A 281 -1.13 4.19 17.56
N GLN A 282 -1.86 3.07 17.48
CA GLN A 282 -1.29 1.73 17.71
C GLN A 282 -0.54 1.21 16.49
N MET A 283 -1.04 1.45 15.29
CA MET A 283 -0.43 0.97 14.05
C MET A 283 0.95 1.59 13.79
N ALA A 284 1.10 2.88 14.01
CA ALA A 284 2.34 3.58 13.72
C ALA A 284 3.55 3.05 14.53
N PRO A 285 3.51 2.93 15.87
CA PRO A 285 4.58 2.33 16.64
C PRO A 285 4.82 0.85 16.29
N TYR A 286 3.75 0.08 16.05
CA TYR A 286 3.85 -1.32 15.66
C TYR A 286 4.62 -1.48 14.34
N ASN A 287 4.29 -0.67 13.33
CA ASN A 287 4.98 -0.70 12.06
C ASN A 287 6.46 -0.38 12.18
N THR A 288 6.77 0.73 12.83
CA THR A 288 8.15 1.16 13.01
C THR A 288 8.94 0.06 13.74
N ASN A 289 8.46 -0.40 14.88
CA ASN A 289 9.13 -1.43 15.65
C ASN A 289 9.25 -2.76 14.89
N LYS A 290 8.19 -3.21 14.21
CA LYS A 290 8.21 -4.47 13.46
C LYS A 290 9.15 -4.43 12.27
N LEU A 291 9.17 -3.34 11.51
CA LEU A 291 10.11 -3.17 10.40
C LEU A 291 11.56 -3.17 10.88
N TYR A 292 11.88 -2.46 11.96
CA TYR A 292 13.24 -2.40 12.51
C TYR A 292 13.67 -3.72 13.11
N THR A 293 12.84 -4.36 13.93
CA THR A 293 13.18 -5.66 14.57
C THR A 293 13.34 -6.76 13.52
N THR A 294 12.39 -6.87 12.56
CA THR A 294 12.50 -7.84 11.48
C THR A 294 13.76 -7.61 10.64
N GLY A 295 14.07 -6.35 10.33
CA GLY A 295 15.30 -6.01 9.61
C GLY A 295 16.55 -6.46 10.35
N ALA A 296 16.65 -6.19 11.66
CA ALA A 296 17.77 -6.60 12.48
C ALA A 296 17.90 -8.12 12.57
N ASP A 297 16.80 -8.83 12.82
CA ASP A 297 16.76 -10.30 12.92
C ASP A 297 17.21 -10.96 11.61
N TYR A 298 16.76 -10.45 10.49
CA TYR A 298 17.13 -10.98 9.18
C TYR A 298 18.57 -10.66 8.79
N VAL A 299 19.09 -9.48 9.13
CA VAL A 299 20.52 -9.17 8.95
C VAL A 299 21.39 -10.13 9.77
N GLN A 300 20.97 -10.44 10.99
CA GLN A 300 21.67 -11.42 11.83
C GLN A 300 21.65 -12.82 11.21
N LEU A 301 20.53 -13.24 10.66
CA LEU A 301 20.32 -14.58 10.12
C LEU A 301 20.94 -14.77 8.73
N TYR A 302 20.69 -13.85 7.81
CA TYR A 302 21.05 -13.99 6.39
C TYR A 302 22.35 -13.27 6.01
N GLY A 303 22.88 -12.42 6.89
CA GLY A 303 24.02 -11.57 6.61
C GLY A 303 23.65 -10.28 5.86
N LYS A 304 24.56 -9.31 5.83
CA LYS A 304 24.37 -7.99 5.23
C LYS A 304 24.33 -8.02 3.69
N GLU A 305 24.89 -9.05 3.08
CA GLU A 305 25.01 -9.18 1.63
C GLU A 305 23.66 -9.51 0.97
N ARG A 306 22.76 -10.16 1.69
CA ARG A 306 21.41 -10.48 1.20
C ARG A 306 20.46 -9.39 1.56
N LYS A 307 19.63 -9.04 0.59
CA LYS A 307 18.69 -7.94 0.70
C LYS A 307 17.30 -8.43 1.11
N LEU A 308 16.52 -7.55 1.69
CA LEU A 308 15.12 -7.78 2.02
C LEU A 308 14.23 -7.23 0.90
N TRP A 309 13.29 -8.06 0.42
CA TRP A 309 12.20 -7.64 -0.46
C TRP A 309 10.88 -7.71 0.31
N ILE A 310 10.17 -6.59 0.39
CA ILE A 310 8.83 -6.51 1.01
C ILE A 310 7.82 -6.41 -0.13
N THR A 311 7.50 -7.52 -0.76
CA THR A 311 6.76 -7.55 -2.02
C THR A 311 5.24 -7.64 -1.86
N GLU A 312 4.78 -7.76 -0.63
CA GLU A 312 3.39 -7.49 -0.24
C GLU A 312 3.35 -6.79 1.11
N TRP A 313 2.70 -5.65 1.16
CA TRP A 313 2.45 -4.96 2.41
C TRP A 313 1.30 -3.97 2.30
N ASN A 314 0.49 -3.88 3.34
CA ASN A 314 -0.58 -2.90 3.52
C ASN A 314 -1.16 -3.07 4.93
N ILE A 315 -2.34 -2.49 5.19
CA ILE A 315 -3.18 -2.83 6.33
C ILE A 315 -3.96 -4.12 6.05
N SER A 316 -4.14 -4.97 7.05
CA SER A 316 -4.89 -6.24 6.89
C SER A 316 -6.40 -6.09 6.96
N ASN A 317 -6.91 -4.96 7.43
CA ASN A 317 -8.33 -4.69 7.66
C ASN A 317 -8.87 -3.70 6.61
N GLU A 318 -8.62 -3.96 5.33
CA GLU A 318 -9.01 -3.07 4.22
C GLU A 318 -10.52 -2.83 4.13
N GLU A 319 -11.33 -3.78 4.54
CA GLU A 319 -12.79 -3.67 4.60
C GLU A 319 -13.31 -2.57 5.53
N TYR A 320 -12.51 -2.17 6.52
CA TYR A 320 -12.85 -1.12 7.49
C TYR A 320 -11.99 0.13 7.33
N LEU A 321 -10.70 -0.05 7.07
CA LEU A 321 -9.71 1.02 7.01
C LEU A 321 -9.31 1.39 5.58
N GLY A 322 -9.71 0.57 4.59
CA GLY A 322 -9.40 0.79 3.18
C GLY A 322 -9.98 2.10 2.66
N ASN A 323 -9.18 2.81 1.87
CA ASN A 323 -9.53 4.11 1.28
C ASN A 323 -9.89 5.20 2.31
N THR A 324 -9.39 5.09 3.54
CA THR A 324 -9.51 6.11 4.58
C THR A 324 -8.22 6.92 4.74
N PHE A 325 -8.30 8.07 5.41
CA PHE A 325 -7.10 8.81 5.81
C PHE A 325 -6.11 7.92 6.59
N VAL A 326 -6.62 7.04 7.47
CA VAL A 326 -5.79 6.10 8.24
C VAL A 326 -4.90 5.26 7.33
N GLN A 327 -5.46 4.69 6.26
CA GLN A 327 -4.68 3.91 5.29
C GLN A 327 -3.64 4.78 4.58
N GLY A 328 -4.01 5.98 4.13
CA GLY A 328 -3.07 6.88 3.45
C GLY A 328 -1.93 7.32 4.36
N ALA A 329 -2.21 7.66 5.61
CA ALA A 329 -1.20 8.00 6.60
C ALA A 329 -0.26 6.81 6.89
N TYR A 330 -0.83 5.60 7.04
CA TYR A 330 -0.07 4.37 7.22
C TYR A 330 0.88 4.11 6.04
N VAL A 331 0.39 4.20 4.81
CA VAL A 331 1.20 4.00 3.59
C VAL A 331 2.32 5.04 3.53
N SER A 332 2.02 6.33 3.77
CA SER A 332 3.02 7.39 3.78
C SER A 332 4.10 7.13 4.84
N GLU A 333 3.71 6.82 6.07
CA GLU A 333 4.64 6.57 7.18
C GLU A 333 5.49 5.32 6.93
N SER A 334 4.91 4.26 6.37
CA SER A 334 5.64 3.02 6.05
C SER A 334 6.74 3.25 5.02
N PHE A 335 6.50 4.03 3.97
CA PHE A 335 7.54 4.42 3.01
C PHE A 335 8.64 5.26 3.68
N LEU A 336 8.27 6.25 4.47
CA LEU A 336 9.24 7.08 5.18
C LEU A 336 10.10 6.25 6.14
N ASN A 337 9.51 5.24 6.81
CA ASN A 337 10.23 4.30 7.66
C ASN A 337 11.16 3.38 6.85
N MET A 338 10.74 2.87 5.68
CA MET A 338 11.61 2.10 4.80
C MET A 338 12.82 2.91 4.34
N ILE A 339 12.63 4.19 4.01
CA ILE A 339 13.74 5.10 3.65
C ILE A 339 14.69 5.30 4.85
N GLU A 340 14.15 5.44 6.06
CA GLU A 340 14.95 5.57 7.29
C GLU A 340 15.78 4.31 7.56
N ILE A 341 15.18 3.13 7.41
CA ILE A 341 15.85 1.83 7.56
C ILE A 341 16.96 1.70 6.52
N ASN A 342 16.70 2.05 5.28
CA ASN A 342 17.69 2.02 4.21
C ASN A 342 18.87 2.97 4.48
N ALA A 343 18.60 4.15 5.00
CA ALA A 343 19.65 5.08 5.42
C ALA A 343 20.50 4.51 6.56
N THR A 344 19.90 3.75 7.48
CA THR A 344 20.58 3.16 8.65
C THR A 344 21.37 1.90 8.27
N TYR A 345 20.83 1.05 7.38
CA TYR A 345 21.35 -0.29 7.07
C TYR A 345 21.87 -0.45 5.64
N ASN A 346 22.22 0.65 4.94
CA ASN A 346 22.82 0.65 3.61
C ASN A 346 21.96 -0.07 2.56
N ASP A 347 20.78 0.50 2.25
CA ASP A 347 19.82 -0.02 1.28
C ASP A 347 19.45 -1.48 1.51
N TYR A 348 19.17 -1.82 2.76
CA TYR A 348 18.83 -3.18 3.14
C TYR A 348 17.51 -3.66 2.52
N ILE A 349 16.47 -2.80 2.52
CA ILE A 349 15.23 -3.04 1.79
C ILE A 349 15.46 -2.67 0.33
N GLU A 350 15.70 -3.68 -0.52
CA GLU A 350 16.03 -3.46 -1.91
C GLU A 350 14.80 -3.18 -2.77
N ILE A 351 13.73 -3.97 -2.59
CA ILE A 351 12.49 -3.88 -3.35
C ILE A 351 11.31 -3.85 -2.38
N SER A 352 10.30 -3.04 -2.72
CA SER A 352 9.02 -3.04 -2.02
C SER A 352 7.88 -2.90 -3.02
N ASN A 353 6.77 -3.66 -2.82
CA ASN A 353 5.57 -3.57 -3.65
C ASN A 353 4.33 -3.42 -2.76
N LEU A 354 3.72 -2.25 -2.77
CA LEU A 354 2.48 -1.98 -2.05
C LEU A 354 1.34 -2.84 -2.61
N HIS A 355 0.64 -3.57 -1.77
CA HIS A 355 -0.51 -4.40 -2.14
C HIS A 355 -1.83 -3.64 -1.87
N ALA A 356 -2.71 -3.38 -2.86
CA ALA A 356 -2.54 -3.75 -4.24
C ALA A 356 -3.08 -2.64 -5.16
N MET A 357 -2.75 -2.74 -6.43
CA MET A 357 -3.09 -1.76 -7.47
C MET A 357 -4.60 -1.51 -7.60
N ASP A 358 -5.41 -2.57 -7.52
CA ASP A 358 -6.88 -2.50 -7.57
C ASP A 358 -7.51 -1.80 -6.36
N GLY A 359 -6.78 -1.70 -5.23
CA GLY A 359 -7.15 -0.88 -4.09
C GLY A 359 -6.78 0.60 -4.22
N MET A 360 -5.85 0.96 -5.14
CA MET A 360 -5.40 2.34 -5.36
C MET A 360 -6.24 3.08 -6.40
N ILE A 361 -6.63 2.38 -7.46
CA ILE A 361 -7.42 2.93 -8.57
C ILE A 361 -8.70 2.11 -8.71
N ASN A 362 -9.84 2.73 -8.43
CA ASN A 362 -11.14 2.08 -8.48
C ASN A 362 -12.02 2.66 -9.59
N THR A 363 -12.93 1.85 -10.13
CA THR A 363 -13.89 2.32 -11.12
C THR A 363 -14.99 3.14 -10.47
N TYR A 364 -15.16 4.37 -10.94
CA TYR A 364 -16.21 5.27 -10.51
C TYR A 364 -17.58 4.86 -11.09
N ASN A 365 -18.58 4.74 -10.24
CA ASN A 365 -19.94 4.32 -10.63
C ASN A 365 -20.98 5.45 -10.61
N GLY A 366 -20.55 6.70 -10.51
CA GLY A 366 -21.40 7.87 -10.54
C GLY A 366 -22.20 8.19 -9.27
N LYS A 367 -22.12 7.37 -8.22
CA LYS A 367 -22.93 7.57 -7.00
C LYS A 367 -22.32 8.54 -6.00
N GLN A 368 -21.03 8.83 -6.10
CA GLN A 368 -20.32 9.80 -5.25
C GLN A 368 -19.29 10.58 -6.05
N SER A 369 -18.98 11.80 -5.61
CA SER A 369 -17.93 12.61 -6.21
C SER A 369 -16.57 12.14 -5.66
N PRO A 370 -15.69 11.56 -6.48
CA PRO A 370 -14.35 11.18 -6.07
C PRO A 370 -13.46 12.43 -5.92
N VAL A 371 -12.38 12.29 -5.16
CA VAL A 371 -11.38 13.37 -5.00
C VAL A 371 -10.74 13.71 -6.34
N LEU A 372 -10.44 12.69 -7.14
CA LEU A 372 -9.95 12.81 -8.50
C LEU A 372 -10.50 11.65 -9.32
N SER A 373 -11.11 11.94 -10.47
CA SER A 373 -11.54 10.91 -11.42
C SER A 373 -11.05 11.22 -12.84
N ILE A 374 -10.76 10.16 -13.57
CA ILE A 374 -10.42 10.22 -15.00
C ILE A 374 -11.23 9.12 -15.69
N GLY A 375 -12.12 9.52 -16.58
CA GLY A 375 -13.09 8.58 -17.15
C GLY A 375 -14.00 7.99 -16.08
N ASN A 376 -13.98 6.66 -15.95
CA ASN A 376 -14.75 5.92 -14.93
C ASN A 376 -13.89 5.51 -13.71
N ASP A 377 -12.61 5.88 -13.67
CA ASP A 377 -11.72 5.53 -12.60
C ASP A 377 -11.46 6.69 -11.65
N TYR A 378 -11.18 6.40 -10.40
CA TYR A 378 -10.83 7.39 -9.40
C TYR A 378 -9.69 6.94 -8.48
N ALA A 379 -8.93 7.92 -7.99
CA ALA A 379 -7.84 7.74 -7.07
C ALA A 379 -8.34 7.60 -5.63
N THR A 380 -7.79 6.63 -4.90
CA THR A 380 -8.06 6.41 -3.47
C THR A 380 -7.08 7.18 -2.60
N VAL A 381 -7.27 7.17 -1.27
CA VAL A 381 -6.36 7.87 -0.35
C VAL A 381 -4.94 7.29 -0.41
N GLN A 382 -4.80 5.96 -0.49
CA GLN A 382 -3.48 5.32 -0.61
C GLN A 382 -2.79 5.61 -1.95
N TYR A 383 -3.54 5.86 -3.02
CA TYR A 383 -3.00 6.34 -4.30
C TYR A 383 -2.23 7.66 -4.11
N PHE A 384 -2.82 8.62 -3.40
CA PHE A 384 -2.17 9.91 -3.16
C PHE A 384 -0.95 9.76 -2.25
N ALA A 385 -1.01 8.90 -1.24
CA ALA A 385 0.13 8.61 -0.38
C ALA A 385 1.32 8.09 -1.19
N PHE A 386 1.10 7.11 -2.06
CA PHE A 386 2.12 6.60 -2.97
C PHE A 386 2.61 7.68 -3.95
N LYS A 387 1.67 8.32 -4.65
CA LYS A 387 1.98 9.33 -5.69
C LYS A 387 2.83 10.47 -5.16
N PHE A 388 2.51 11.03 -3.99
CA PHE A 388 3.26 12.15 -3.43
C PHE A 388 4.72 11.79 -3.17
N LEU A 389 4.97 10.59 -2.65
CA LEU A 389 6.33 10.12 -2.39
C LEU A 389 7.06 9.75 -3.69
N ALA A 390 6.46 8.93 -4.53
CA ALA A 390 7.10 8.49 -5.77
C ALA A 390 7.42 9.67 -6.71
N SER A 391 6.50 10.62 -6.88
CA SER A 391 6.71 11.77 -7.78
C SER A 391 7.85 12.70 -7.35
N THR A 392 8.20 12.71 -6.07
CA THR A 392 9.25 13.58 -5.51
C THR A 392 10.56 12.84 -5.26
N LEU A 393 10.53 11.51 -5.05
CA LEU A 393 11.68 10.77 -4.52
C LEU A 393 12.32 9.80 -5.51
N MET A 394 11.64 9.41 -6.60
CA MET A 394 12.18 8.41 -7.54
C MET A 394 13.36 8.89 -8.38
N GLN A 395 13.53 10.20 -8.59
CA GLN A 395 14.52 10.75 -9.51
C GLN A 395 15.84 11.12 -8.81
N GLY A 396 16.41 10.18 -8.06
CA GLY A 396 17.71 10.38 -7.40
C GLY A 396 17.66 11.32 -6.22
N ALA A 397 16.51 11.38 -5.53
CA ALA A 397 16.37 12.20 -4.34
C ALA A 397 17.37 11.80 -3.24
N GLN A 398 17.78 12.77 -2.47
CA GLN A 398 18.69 12.65 -1.34
C GLN A 398 17.94 13.03 -0.07
N ARG A 399 17.94 12.14 0.91
CA ARG A 399 17.38 12.42 2.24
C ARG A 399 18.36 13.25 3.05
N GLY A 400 17.89 14.38 3.62
CA GLY A 400 18.58 15.18 4.62
C GLY A 400 18.09 14.90 6.03
N SER A 401 18.59 15.65 7.00
CA SER A 401 18.08 15.65 8.35
C SER A 401 17.00 16.70 8.56
N VAL A 402 16.08 16.45 9.52
CA VAL A 402 15.02 17.37 9.93
C VAL A 402 15.04 17.50 11.44
N GLN A 403 15.01 18.73 11.92
CA GLN A 403 14.78 19.03 13.32
C GLN A 403 13.45 19.75 13.48
N LEU A 404 12.63 19.25 14.40
CA LEU A 404 11.36 19.85 14.76
C LEU A 404 11.49 20.49 16.15
N LYS A 405 11.11 21.75 16.27
CA LYS A 405 11.09 22.47 17.55
C LYS A 405 9.69 23.02 17.78
N SER A 406 9.02 22.54 18.82
CA SER A 406 7.75 23.13 19.24
C SER A 406 7.98 24.41 20.04
N PHE A 407 7.17 25.44 19.81
CA PHE A 407 7.17 26.65 20.59
C PHE A 407 6.55 26.45 21.99
N ASN A 408 5.84 25.38 22.23
CA ASN A 408 5.10 25.10 23.47
C ASN A 408 5.62 23.85 24.23
N ASN A 409 6.92 23.60 24.24
CA ASN A 409 7.64 22.60 25.05
C ASN A 409 7.40 21.11 24.77
N ALA A 410 6.51 20.69 23.88
CA ALA A 410 6.32 19.29 23.51
C ALA A 410 6.39 19.12 22.00
N ILE A 411 7.31 18.28 21.52
CA ILE A 411 7.29 17.83 20.12
C ILE A 411 6.14 16.84 19.98
N PRO A 412 5.14 17.10 19.13
CA PRO A 412 4.03 16.17 18.96
C PRO A 412 4.54 14.88 18.29
N LYS A 413 4.46 13.77 18.99
CA LYS A 413 4.83 12.45 18.45
C LYS A 413 4.03 12.04 17.20
N ASP A 414 2.88 12.71 17.01
CA ASP A 414 1.93 12.42 15.94
C ASP A 414 2.09 13.35 14.72
N VAL A 415 3.16 14.17 14.69
CA VAL A 415 3.57 14.96 13.53
C VAL A 415 4.94 14.47 13.07
N ILE A 416 4.99 13.98 11.85
CA ILE A 416 6.17 13.41 11.22
C ILE A 416 6.57 14.31 10.07
N CYS A 417 7.87 14.61 9.97
CA CYS A 417 8.44 15.33 8.84
C CYS A 417 9.76 14.67 8.42
N GLN A 418 9.94 14.52 7.11
CA GLN A 418 11.23 14.14 6.51
C GLN A 418 11.54 15.06 5.34
N ALA A 419 12.79 15.48 5.22
CA ALA A 419 13.24 16.39 4.17
C ALA A 419 14.11 15.67 3.14
N PHE A 420 13.88 16.04 1.90
CA PHE A 420 14.58 15.50 0.75
C PHE A 420 14.97 16.64 -0.19
N THR A 421 16.03 16.42 -0.95
CA THR A 421 16.40 17.28 -2.06
C THR A 421 16.54 16.46 -3.33
N ASN A 422 16.31 17.06 -4.49
CA ASN A 422 16.62 16.40 -5.75
C ASN A 422 18.15 16.23 -5.90
N LYS A 423 18.58 15.44 -6.87
CA LYS A 423 20.00 15.13 -7.11
C LYS A 423 20.86 16.40 -7.28
N GLU A 424 20.32 17.39 -7.97
CA GLU A 424 20.98 18.68 -8.28
C GLU A 424 20.94 19.65 -7.09
N LYS A 425 20.27 19.31 -6.01
CA LYS A 425 20.06 20.17 -4.81
C LYS A 425 19.40 21.52 -5.13
N THR A 426 18.59 21.59 -6.16
CA THR A 426 17.86 22.79 -6.59
C THR A 426 16.44 22.86 -6.07
N LYS A 427 15.91 21.75 -5.56
CA LYS A 427 14.58 21.62 -5.00
C LYS A 427 14.62 20.87 -3.67
N THR A 428 13.87 21.37 -2.72
CA THR A 428 13.65 20.71 -1.43
C THR A 428 12.21 20.22 -1.34
N TYR A 429 12.02 19.02 -0.82
CA TYR A 429 10.72 18.43 -0.53
C TYR A 429 10.65 18.11 0.96
N LEU A 430 9.72 18.73 1.67
CA LEU A 430 9.40 18.40 3.04
C LEU A 430 8.12 17.54 3.03
N HIS A 431 8.25 16.24 3.20
CA HIS A 431 7.10 15.36 3.42
C HIS A 431 6.66 15.45 4.87
N PHE A 432 5.34 15.50 5.07
CA PHE A 432 4.75 15.60 6.40
C PHE A 432 3.54 14.68 6.56
N ILE A 433 3.30 14.27 7.81
CA ILE A 433 2.09 13.58 8.26
C ILE A 433 1.66 14.24 9.57
N ASN A 434 0.45 14.78 9.61
CA ASN A 434 -0.22 15.17 10.85
C ASN A 434 -1.35 14.18 11.14
N ARG A 435 -1.22 13.40 12.20
CA ARG A 435 -2.25 12.48 12.70
C ARG A 435 -2.59 12.75 14.17
N SER A 436 -2.30 13.99 14.61
CA SER A 436 -2.43 14.36 16.01
C SER A 436 -3.87 14.61 16.49
N GLY A 437 -4.81 14.74 15.57
CA GLY A 437 -6.17 15.18 15.87
C GLY A 437 -6.25 16.67 16.23
N LYS A 438 -5.18 17.45 15.97
CA LYS A 438 -5.08 18.89 16.25
C LYS A 438 -4.60 19.66 15.03
N ASN A 439 -5.06 20.90 14.88
CA ASN A 439 -4.47 21.81 13.94
C ASN A 439 -3.00 22.03 14.27
N THR A 440 -2.13 22.00 13.26
CA THR A 440 -0.69 22.15 13.42
C THR A 440 -0.18 23.19 12.43
N THR A 441 0.53 24.20 12.92
CA THR A 441 1.22 25.16 12.06
C THR A 441 2.70 24.77 11.95
N LEU A 442 3.15 24.51 10.74
CA LEU A 442 4.57 24.31 10.43
C LEU A 442 5.18 25.66 9.98
N TYR A 443 6.24 26.08 10.66
CA TYR A 443 7.07 27.20 10.25
C TYR A 443 8.27 26.64 9.46
N LEU A 444 8.26 26.86 8.15
CA LEU A 444 9.28 26.37 7.23
C LEU A 444 10.53 27.24 7.27
N PRO A 445 11.70 26.73 6.81
CA PRO A 445 12.91 27.55 6.68
C PRO A 445 12.66 28.78 5.81
N ALA A 446 13.06 29.95 6.27
CA ALA A 446 12.77 31.24 5.62
C ALA A 446 13.51 31.46 4.28
N ALA A 447 14.29 30.49 3.79
CA ALA A 447 15.14 30.63 2.60
C ALA A 447 14.39 30.72 1.26
N ALA A 448 13.13 30.29 1.19
CA ALA A 448 12.35 30.32 -0.04
C ALA A 448 11.31 31.45 -0.02
N LYS A 449 11.05 32.01 -1.22
CA LYS A 449 10.00 33.04 -1.40
C LYS A 449 8.62 32.47 -1.63
N ASN A 450 8.55 31.28 -2.22
CA ASN A 450 7.29 30.57 -2.54
C ASN A 450 7.43 29.10 -2.23
N TYR A 451 6.34 28.50 -1.77
CA TYR A 451 6.23 27.09 -1.47
C TYR A 451 5.04 26.51 -2.22
N THR A 452 5.21 25.32 -2.82
CA THR A 452 4.09 24.58 -3.39
C THR A 452 3.67 23.48 -2.41
N LEU A 453 2.45 23.57 -1.90
CA LEU A 453 1.85 22.56 -1.01
C LEU A 453 0.99 21.60 -1.83
N LYS A 454 1.20 20.29 -1.66
CA LYS A 454 0.26 19.24 -2.10
C LYS A 454 -0.07 18.33 -0.93
N ALA A 455 -1.35 18.19 -0.63
CA ALA A 455 -1.79 17.44 0.54
C ALA A 455 -3.14 16.74 0.31
N ILE A 456 -3.34 15.66 1.09
CA ILE A 456 -4.66 15.16 1.45
C ILE A 456 -4.95 15.65 2.86
N GLU A 457 -6.10 16.28 3.04
CA GLU A 457 -6.58 16.84 4.29
C GLU A 457 -7.88 16.19 4.71
N ALA A 458 -8.05 15.97 6.00
CA ALA A 458 -9.25 15.42 6.60
C ALA A 458 -9.55 16.04 7.96
N ASP A 459 -10.82 16.10 8.33
CA ASP A 459 -11.26 16.57 9.64
C ASP A 459 -11.36 15.40 10.64
N VAL A 460 -11.49 14.17 10.12
CA VAL A 460 -11.61 12.92 10.88
C VAL A 460 -10.75 11.83 10.27
N PRO A 461 -10.24 10.87 11.06
CA PRO A 461 -9.29 9.86 10.57
C PRO A 461 -9.92 8.83 9.62
N TYR A 462 -11.23 8.67 9.63
CA TYR A 462 -11.96 7.77 8.73
C TYR A 462 -12.51 8.46 7.46
N ALA A 463 -12.10 9.70 7.18
CA ALA A 463 -12.45 10.37 5.94
C ALA A 463 -11.93 9.62 4.71
N THR A 464 -12.71 9.57 3.64
CA THR A 464 -12.51 8.69 2.49
C THR A 464 -12.42 9.46 1.16
N ALA A 465 -11.76 8.85 0.19
CA ALA A 465 -11.82 9.30 -1.21
C ALA A 465 -12.73 8.36 -2.01
N GLY A 466 -14.01 8.75 -2.18
CA GLY A 466 -15.01 7.93 -2.86
C GLY A 466 -15.50 6.76 -2.01
N LYS A 467 -16.00 5.68 -2.64
CA LYS A 467 -16.64 4.56 -1.95
C LYS A 467 -15.68 3.63 -1.23
N THR A 468 -16.13 3.13 -0.07
CA THR A 468 -15.46 2.08 0.70
C THR A 468 -16.46 1.06 1.22
N MET A 469 -15.98 -0.09 1.69
CA MET A 469 -16.83 -1.03 2.45
C MET A 469 -17.37 -0.40 3.73
N TYR A 470 -16.66 0.57 4.29
CA TYR A 470 -17.08 1.37 5.43
C TYR A 470 -18.41 2.08 5.20
N GLU A 471 -18.64 2.70 4.03
CA GLU A 471 -19.90 3.35 3.69
C GLU A 471 -21.09 2.41 3.73
N LYS A 472 -20.90 1.17 3.30
CA LYS A 472 -21.96 0.15 3.33
C LYS A 472 -22.43 -0.11 4.74
N ASN A 473 -21.51 -0.11 5.70
CA ASN A 473 -21.77 -0.42 7.09
C ASN A 473 -22.16 0.82 7.93
N TYR A 474 -21.68 2.01 7.52
CA TYR A 474 -21.86 3.27 8.27
C TYR A 474 -22.17 4.45 7.32
N PRO A 475 -23.28 4.40 6.58
CA PRO A 475 -23.58 5.37 5.51
C PRO A 475 -23.72 6.82 5.97
N ASN A 476 -24.08 7.04 7.24
CA ASN A 476 -24.28 8.37 7.83
C ASN A 476 -22.99 9.01 8.39
N LYS A 477 -21.85 8.33 8.28
CA LYS A 477 -20.58 8.79 8.85
C LYS A 477 -19.49 9.05 7.79
N VAL A 478 -19.84 8.98 6.53
CA VAL A 478 -18.87 9.22 5.45
C VAL A 478 -18.55 10.71 5.39
N THR A 479 -17.27 11.01 5.55
CA THR A 479 -16.72 12.36 5.41
C THR A 479 -15.66 12.32 4.31
N PRO A 480 -15.72 13.19 3.30
CA PRO A 480 -14.73 13.19 2.23
C PRO A 480 -13.39 13.73 2.71
N VAL A 481 -12.30 13.14 2.19
CA VAL A 481 -11.00 13.81 2.22
C VAL A 481 -10.98 14.93 1.19
N ARG A 482 -10.09 15.91 1.39
CA ARG A 482 -9.87 17.02 0.47
C ARG A 482 -8.47 16.93 -0.13
N TYR A 483 -8.39 16.99 -1.44
CA TYR A 483 -7.12 17.24 -2.12
C TYR A 483 -6.85 18.75 -2.15
N LYS A 484 -5.65 19.15 -1.74
CA LYS A 484 -5.21 20.53 -1.72
C LYS A 484 -3.94 20.69 -2.53
N GLU A 485 -3.95 21.66 -3.42
CA GLU A 485 -2.77 22.16 -4.11
C GLU A 485 -2.79 23.68 -4.01
N ALA A 486 -1.73 24.27 -3.45
CA ALA A 486 -1.69 25.70 -3.17
C ALA A 486 -0.26 26.25 -3.21
N THR A 487 -0.12 27.48 -3.69
CA THR A 487 1.11 28.27 -3.49
C THR A 487 1.00 29.00 -2.17
N VAL A 488 1.97 28.78 -1.29
CA VAL A 488 2.08 29.43 0.03
C VAL A 488 3.14 30.53 -0.08
N LYS A 489 2.75 31.77 0.21
CA LYS A 489 3.63 32.95 0.06
C LYS A 489 4.45 33.27 1.30
N ASN A 490 4.08 32.71 2.43
CA ASN A 490 4.78 32.87 3.71
C ASN A 490 5.29 31.50 4.15
N ASN A 491 6.28 31.51 5.01
CA ASN A 491 6.88 30.28 5.55
C ASN A 491 6.00 29.55 6.57
N GLN A 492 4.66 29.73 6.56
CA GLN A 492 3.73 29.11 7.48
C GLN A 492 2.72 28.26 6.74
N ILE A 493 2.55 27.02 7.18
CA ILE A 493 1.55 26.10 6.65
C ILE A 493 0.68 25.62 7.80
N LEU A 494 -0.63 25.88 7.70
CA LEU A 494 -1.60 25.33 8.62
C LEU A 494 -2.07 23.97 8.08
N LEU A 495 -1.82 22.92 8.85
CA LEU A 495 -2.28 21.57 8.63
C LEU A 495 -3.51 21.29 9.51
N PRO A 496 -4.61 20.76 8.95
CA PRO A 496 -5.75 20.31 9.73
C PRO A 496 -5.38 19.10 10.62
N PRO A 497 -6.30 18.63 11.49
CA PRO A 497 -6.04 17.55 12.44
C PRO A 497 -5.49 16.27 11.81
N TYR A 498 -5.84 16.02 10.56
CA TYR A 498 -5.41 14.85 9.78
C TYR A 498 -4.99 15.32 8.38
N ALA A 499 -3.70 15.24 8.10
CA ALA A 499 -3.14 15.64 6.81
C ALA A 499 -1.87 14.85 6.51
N PHE A 500 -1.63 14.53 5.26
CA PHE A 500 -0.32 14.09 4.76
C PHE A 500 -0.07 14.68 3.37
N GLY A 501 1.20 14.86 3.06
CA GLY A 501 1.57 15.43 1.77
C GLY A 501 3.02 15.92 1.77
N TYR A 502 3.28 16.89 0.93
CA TYR A 502 4.59 17.53 0.88
C TYR A 502 4.52 19.01 0.54
N VAL A 503 5.61 19.69 0.85
CA VAL A 503 5.89 21.04 0.43
C VAL A 503 7.14 21.03 -0.42
N GLU A 504 7.10 21.65 -1.60
CA GLU A 504 8.24 21.87 -2.48
C GLU A 504 8.68 23.34 -2.39
N TYR A 505 9.98 23.58 -2.27
CA TYR A 505 10.60 24.92 -2.27
C TYR A 505 12.06 24.90 -2.75
#